data_4b4e0d886c0cad26da9fad368de2ccd7
#
_entry.id   4b4e0d886c0cad26da9fad368de2ccd7
#
_cell.length_a   1.000
_cell.length_b   1.000
_cell.length_c   1.000
_cell.angle_alpha   90.00
_cell.angle_beta   90.00
_cell.angle_gamma   90.00
#
_symmetry.space_group_name_H-M   'P 1'
#
loop_
_entity.id
_entity.type
_entity.pdbx_description
1 polymer ?
#
loop_
_entity_poly.entity_id
_entity_poly.type
_entity_poly.pdbx_seq_one_letter_code
_entity_poly.pdbx_strand_id
1 'polypeptide(L)'
;FTVRFDGMVPKKTVIEKDELNSYLDEVDEDFKNAIIKAKNNIYDFHLRQAQQSWLTTKENGVIMGQRIRGLHRVGIYVPGGTAAYPSSVLMNAIPAKIAGVKEIIMVTPPGKDGNPNPDIMAAAAVAGVDKVFLVGGAQAVAALAFGTEKIPKVDKIVGPGNIFVATAKKLLYGVVDIDMIAGPSEILIVADKSA
;
A
#
# COMPACT_ATOMS: atom_id res chain seq x y z
N PHE A 1 11.60 -11.23 15.07
CA PHE A 1 12.28 -10.53 13.96
C PHE A 1 12.27 -9.03 14.19
N THR A 2 11.14 -8.38 14.48
CA THR A 2 11.06 -6.93 14.74
C THR A 2 12.08 -6.48 15.78
N VAL A 3 12.16 -7.14 16.94
CA VAL A 3 13.18 -6.84 17.95
C VAL A 3 14.60 -6.96 17.41
N ARG A 4 14.87 -7.98 16.58
CA ARG A 4 16.21 -8.23 16.04
C ARG A 4 16.63 -7.21 15.00
N PHE A 5 15.71 -6.74 14.14
CA PHE A 5 16.01 -5.90 12.99
C PHE A 5 15.64 -4.43 13.19
N ASP A 6 14.59 -4.17 13.94
CA ASP A 6 14.12 -2.81 14.23
C ASP A 6 14.56 -2.34 15.63
N GLY A 7 15.17 -3.25 16.43
CA GLY A 7 15.78 -2.94 17.72
C GLY A 7 14.79 -2.77 18.87
N MET A 8 13.50 -3.00 18.64
CA MET A 8 12.47 -2.61 19.60
C MET A 8 11.18 -3.45 19.45
N VAL A 9 10.47 -3.61 20.54
CA VAL A 9 9.11 -4.16 20.54
C VAL A 9 8.13 -3.01 20.29
N PRO A 10 7.28 -3.06 19.25
CA PRO A 10 6.28 -2.03 19.06
C PRO A 10 5.33 -2.00 20.25
N LYS A 11 5.03 -0.81 20.75
CA LYS A 11 4.07 -0.60 21.85
C LYS A 11 2.68 -1.06 21.47
N LYS A 12 2.34 -0.90 20.21
CA LYS A 12 1.10 -1.35 19.59
C LYS A 12 1.43 -2.08 18.29
N THR A 13 0.79 -3.19 18.05
CA THR A 13 1.05 -3.99 16.83
C THR A 13 0.06 -3.74 15.72
N VAL A 14 -1.12 -3.21 16.05
CA VAL A 14 -2.23 -2.96 15.12
C VAL A 14 -2.80 -1.57 15.36
N ILE A 15 -3.08 -0.86 14.29
CA ILE A 15 -3.77 0.44 14.29
C ILE A 15 -5.01 0.27 13.42
N GLU A 16 -6.16 0.43 14.01
CA GLU A 16 -7.46 0.31 13.35
C GLU A 16 -7.81 1.63 12.63
N LYS A 17 -8.74 1.56 11.68
CA LYS A 17 -9.13 2.68 10.83
C LYS A 17 -9.56 3.93 11.60
N ASP A 18 -10.36 3.75 12.63
CA ASP A 18 -10.87 4.88 13.42
C ASP A 18 -9.73 5.62 14.12
N GLU A 19 -8.71 4.89 14.56
CA GLU A 19 -7.52 5.47 15.18
C GLU A 19 -6.61 6.19 14.17
N LEU A 20 -6.57 5.75 12.90
CA LEU A 20 -5.79 6.44 11.88
C LEU A 20 -6.19 7.91 11.72
N ASN A 21 -7.45 8.24 11.93
CA ASN A 21 -7.92 9.62 11.78
C ASN A 21 -7.32 10.57 12.83
N SER A 22 -7.00 10.09 14.04
CA SER A 22 -6.36 10.93 15.07
C SER A 22 -4.97 11.43 14.65
N TYR A 23 -4.26 10.69 13.81
CA TYR A 23 -2.94 11.12 13.31
C TYR A 23 -3.01 12.32 12.37
N LEU A 24 -4.18 12.66 11.82
CA LEU A 24 -4.36 13.89 11.04
C LEU A 24 -4.26 15.15 11.88
N ASP A 25 -4.47 15.04 13.19
CA ASP A 25 -4.36 16.14 14.14
C ASP A 25 -2.94 16.24 14.75
N GLU A 26 -2.10 15.20 14.53
CA GLU A 26 -0.72 15.15 15.03
C GLU A 26 0.30 15.69 14.04
N VAL A 27 -0.07 15.83 12.76
CA VAL A 27 0.82 16.30 11.69
C VAL A 27 0.63 17.79 11.40
N ASP A 28 1.70 18.40 10.86
CA ASP A 28 1.68 19.77 10.42
C ASP A 28 0.59 20.01 9.35
N GLU A 29 -0.08 21.19 9.42
CA GLU A 29 -1.19 21.51 8.52
C GLU A 29 -0.71 21.66 7.05
N ASP A 30 0.49 22.15 6.80
CA ASP A 30 1.05 22.25 5.45
C ASP A 30 1.32 20.86 4.87
N PHE A 31 1.82 19.94 5.69
CA PHE A 31 1.99 18.54 5.29
C PHE A 31 0.64 17.89 4.99
N LYS A 32 -0.37 18.09 5.84
CA LYS A 32 -1.73 17.57 5.65
C LYS A 32 -2.34 18.08 4.33
N ASN A 33 -2.21 19.37 4.05
CA ASN A 33 -2.67 19.96 2.79
C ASN A 33 -1.92 19.38 1.59
N ALA A 34 -0.61 19.16 1.71
CA ALA A 34 0.21 18.58 0.65
C ALA A 34 -0.21 17.13 0.32
N ILE A 35 -0.43 16.27 1.33
CA ILE A 35 -0.86 14.89 1.08
C ILE A 35 -2.28 14.80 0.54
N ILE A 36 -3.19 15.70 0.93
CA ILE A 36 -4.53 15.79 0.37
C ILE A 36 -4.48 16.20 -1.11
N LYS A 37 -3.65 17.20 -1.45
CA LYS A 37 -3.45 17.62 -2.84
C LYS A 37 -2.84 16.49 -3.68
N ALA A 38 -1.83 15.79 -3.14
CA ALA A 38 -1.22 14.64 -3.79
C ALA A 38 -2.25 13.52 -4.02
N LYS A 39 -3.07 13.19 -3.02
CA LYS A 39 -4.18 12.24 -3.16
C LYS A 39 -5.08 12.58 -4.33
N ASN A 40 -5.52 13.85 -4.43
CA ASN A 40 -6.45 14.27 -5.48
C ASN A 40 -5.83 14.12 -6.88
N ASN A 41 -4.56 14.47 -7.03
CA ASN A 41 -3.83 14.31 -8.29
C ASN A 41 -3.69 12.83 -8.68
N ILE A 42 -3.31 11.97 -7.72
CA ILE A 42 -3.16 10.53 -7.93
C ILE A 42 -4.53 9.91 -8.27
N TYR A 43 -5.58 10.32 -7.56
CA TYR A 43 -6.93 9.85 -7.80
C TYR A 43 -7.42 10.20 -9.22
N ASP A 44 -7.29 11.48 -9.62
CA ASP A 44 -7.71 11.92 -10.97
C ASP A 44 -6.97 11.16 -12.08
N PHE A 45 -5.65 10.96 -11.92
CA PHE A 45 -4.86 10.21 -12.88
C PHE A 45 -5.31 8.75 -13.00
N HIS A 46 -5.41 8.04 -11.88
CA HIS A 46 -5.72 6.61 -11.87
C HIS A 46 -7.19 6.30 -12.16
N LEU A 47 -8.10 7.24 -11.89
CA LEU A 47 -9.51 7.07 -12.26
C LEU A 47 -9.68 6.88 -13.79
N ARG A 48 -8.83 7.51 -14.60
CA ARG A 48 -8.83 7.36 -16.08
C ARG A 48 -8.33 5.99 -16.54
N GLN A 49 -7.67 5.24 -15.67
CA GLN A 49 -7.17 3.88 -15.95
C GLN A 49 -8.18 2.79 -15.53
N ALA A 50 -9.27 3.18 -14.85
CA ALA A 50 -10.28 2.24 -14.39
C ALA A 50 -10.95 1.54 -15.57
N GLN A 51 -10.87 0.22 -15.61
CA GLN A 51 -11.51 -0.59 -16.64
C GLN A 51 -12.95 -0.89 -16.26
N GLN A 52 -13.82 -0.98 -17.28
CA GLN A 52 -15.22 -1.36 -17.09
C GLN A 52 -15.48 -2.76 -17.61
N SER A 53 -16.42 -3.45 -16.95
CA SER A 53 -16.96 -4.70 -17.48
C SER A 53 -17.77 -4.44 -18.73
N TRP A 54 -17.69 -5.35 -19.70
CA TRP A 54 -18.45 -5.26 -20.92
C TRP A 54 -19.00 -6.61 -21.36
N LEU A 55 -20.11 -6.60 -22.06
CA LEU A 55 -20.76 -7.74 -22.68
C LEU A 55 -21.12 -7.40 -24.12
N THR A 56 -20.98 -8.34 -25.03
CA THR A 56 -21.43 -8.22 -26.42
C THR A 56 -22.09 -9.52 -26.86
N THR A 57 -23.06 -9.43 -27.76
CA THR A 57 -23.73 -10.57 -28.37
C THR A 57 -23.42 -10.58 -29.87
N LYS A 58 -23.00 -11.73 -30.38
CA LYS A 58 -22.79 -11.94 -31.82
C LYS A 58 -24.08 -12.34 -32.51
N GLU A 59 -24.16 -12.21 -33.85
CA GLU A 59 -25.31 -12.59 -34.68
C GLU A 59 -25.74 -14.04 -34.51
N ASN A 60 -24.79 -14.96 -34.25
CA ASN A 60 -25.04 -16.35 -33.99
C ASN A 60 -25.55 -16.67 -32.55
N GLY A 61 -25.86 -15.65 -31.76
CA GLY A 61 -26.36 -15.79 -30.40
C GLY A 61 -25.27 -16.02 -29.31
N VAL A 62 -24.01 -16.07 -29.68
CA VAL A 62 -22.90 -16.20 -28.71
C VAL A 62 -22.78 -14.91 -27.91
N ILE A 63 -22.80 -15.02 -26.58
CA ILE A 63 -22.56 -13.91 -25.64
C ILE A 63 -21.13 -14.04 -25.13
N MET A 64 -20.37 -12.95 -25.20
CA MET A 64 -19.00 -12.87 -24.69
C MET A 64 -18.75 -11.53 -24.00
N GLY A 65 -17.83 -11.54 -23.05
CA GLY A 65 -17.52 -10.32 -22.31
C GLY A 65 -16.39 -10.50 -21.30
N GLN A 66 -16.08 -9.42 -20.64
CA GLN A 66 -15.09 -9.37 -19.58
C GLN A 66 -15.71 -8.76 -18.33
N ARG A 67 -15.66 -9.50 -17.23
CA ARG A 67 -16.09 -9.01 -15.93
C ARG A 67 -14.88 -8.50 -15.16
N ILE A 68 -14.80 -7.19 -14.92
CA ILE A 68 -13.80 -6.54 -14.09
C ILE A 68 -14.32 -6.44 -12.65
N ARG A 69 -13.51 -6.82 -11.68
CA ARG A 69 -13.84 -6.68 -10.26
C ARG A 69 -12.57 -6.44 -9.45
N GLY A 70 -12.70 -5.67 -8.36
CA GLY A 70 -11.63 -5.49 -7.39
C GLY A 70 -11.30 -6.79 -6.65
N LEU A 71 -10.07 -6.90 -6.18
CA LEU A 71 -9.63 -7.94 -5.27
C LEU A 71 -10.35 -7.79 -3.92
N HIS A 72 -10.43 -8.88 -3.16
CA HIS A 72 -11.05 -8.82 -1.85
C HIS A 72 -10.14 -8.06 -0.87
N ARG A 73 -8.86 -8.40 -0.81
CA ARG A 73 -7.91 -7.79 0.13
C ARG A 73 -6.54 -7.61 -0.49
N VAL A 74 -5.95 -6.44 -0.31
CA VAL A 74 -4.60 -6.11 -0.77
C VAL A 74 -3.74 -5.72 0.43
N GLY A 75 -2.51 -6.24 0.46
CA GLY A 75 -1.48 -5.88 1.42
C GLY A 75 -0.54 -4.84 0.82
N ILE A 76 -0.33 -3.73 1.50
CA ILE A 76 0.63 -2.71 1.11
C ILE A 76 1.83 -2.78 2.04
N TYR A 77 3.03 -2.95 1.48
CA TYR A 77 4.28 -2.79 2.21
C TYR A 77 4.77 -1.35 2.08
N VAL A 78 4.93 -0.67 3.20
CA VAL A 78 5.50 0.69 3.24
C VAL A 78 6.80 0.66 4.01
N PRO A 79 7.93 1.07 3.40
CA PRO A 79 9.19 1.17 4.11
C PRO A 79 9.09 2.15 5.27
N GLY A 80 9.75 1.81 6.37
CA GLY A 80 9.94 2.67 7.53
C GLY A 80 11.42 2.71 7.91
N GLY A 81 11.75 3.36 9.00
CA GLY A 81 13.10 3.44 9.56
C GLY A 81 13.73 4.81 9.37
N THR A 82 14.70 4.97 8.45
CA THR A 82 15.47 6.21 8.31
C THR A 82 14.71 7.34 7.61
N ALA A 83 13.72 7.03 6.80
CA ALA A 83 12.89 8.02 6.11
C ALA A 83 11.43 7.56 6.06
N ALA A 84 10.50 8.50 6.22
CA ALA A 84 9.08 8.28 6.00
C ALA A 84 8.77 8.37 4.49
N TYR A 85 7.90 7.49 4.02
CA TYR A 85 7.47 7.47 2.62
C TYR A 85 5.93 7.56 2.52
N PRO A 86 5.32 8.70 2.89
CA PRO A 86 3.86 8.87 2.78
C PRO A 86 3.39 8.77 1.32
N SER A 87 4.24 9.14 0.35
CA SER A 87 3.98 8.95 -1.07
C SER A 87 3.77 7.48 -1.46
N SER A 88 4.51 6.55 -0.85
CA SER A 88 4.32 5.12 -1.08
C SER A 88 2.96 4.62 -0.60
N VAL A 89 2.43 5.20 0.48
CA VAL A 89 1.06 4.92 0.93
C VAL A 89 0.05 5.36 -0.11
N LEU A 90 0.11 6.64 -0.52
CA LEU A 90 -0.84 7.22 -1.48
C LEU A 90 -0.80 6.49 -2.82
N MET A 91 0.40 6.24 -3.37
CA MET A 91 0.60 5.61 -4.68
C MET A 91 0.15 4.15 -4.75
N ASN A 92 0.01 3.47 -3.63
CA ASN A 92 -0.48 2.10 -3.58
C ASN A 92 -1.95 2.01 -3.15
N ALA A 93 -2.37 2.76 -2.12
CA ALA A 93 -3.71 2.67 -1.59
C ALA A 93 -4.76 3.31 -2.50
N ILE A 94 -4.48 4.45 -3.12
CA ILE A 94 -5.45 5.16 -3.96
C ILE A 94 -5.81 4.36 -5.21
N PRO A 95 -4.85 3.83 -6.00
CA PRO A 95 -5.16 2.94 -7.11
C PRO A 95 -5.93 1.69 -6.69
N ALA A 96 -5.60 1.10 -5.53
CA ALA A 96 -6.33 -0.04 -5.00
C ALA A 96 -7.80 0.28 -4.69
N LYS A 97 -8.08 1.45 -4.09
CA LYS A 97 -9.47 1.93 -3.87
C LYS A 97 -10.22 2.15 -5.19
N ILE A 98 -9.59 2.77 -6.18
CA ILE A 98 -10.18 2.98 -7.52
C ILE A 98 -10.48 1.65 -8.21
N ALA A 99 -9.59 0.66 -8.06
CA ALA A 99 -9.80 -0.69 -8.56
C ALA A 99 -10.91 -1.47 -7.83
N GLY A 100 -11.52 -0.90 -6.80
CA GLY A 100 -12.61 -1.52 -6.05
C GLY A 100 -12.17 -2.57 -5.04
N VAL A 101 -10.92 -2.50 -4.55
CA VAL A 101 -10.44 -3.37 -3.47
C VAL A 101 -11.26 -3.10 -2.21
N LYS A 102 -11.77 -4.19 -1.59
CA LYS A 102 -12.67 -4.06 -0.45
C LYS A 102 -11.95 -3.74 0.85
N GLU A 103 -10.78 -4.33 1.06
CA GLU A 103 -9.99 -4.13 2.28
C GLU A 103 -8.51 -3.93 1.94
N ILE A 104 -7.93 -2.85 2.43
CA ILE A 104 -6.52 -2.51 2.27
C ILE A 104 -5.84 -2.61 3.63
N ILE A 105 -4.89 -3.53 3.71
CA ILE A 105 -4.05 -3.75 4.88
C ILE A 105 -2.66 -3.21 4.59
N MET A 106 -2.13 -2.40 5.49
CA MET A 106 -0.77 -1.90 5.39
C MET A 106 0.13 -2.55 6.44
N VAL A 107 1.36 -2.87 6.06
CA VAL A 107 2.45 -3.24 6.98
C VAL A 107 3.58 -2.23 6.85
N THR A 108 4.12 -1.80 7.97
CA THR A 108 5.26 -0.88 8.04
C THR A 108 6.06 -1.15 9.30
N PRO A 109 7.40 -1.06 9.29
CA PRO A 109 8.19 -1.17 10.51
C PRO A 109 7.80 -0.08 11.51
N PRO A 110 7.88 -0.35 12.81
CA PRO A 110 7.77 0.69 13.83
C PRO A 110 8.92 1.69 13.75
N GLY A 111 8.73 2.88 14.27
CA GLY A 111 9.78 3.85 14.49
C GLY A 111 10.80 3.36 15.53
N LYS A 112 11.92 4.06 15.67
CA LYS A 112 12.99 3.72 16.63
C LYS A 112 12.53 3.74 18.09
N ASP A 113 11.46 4.44 18.38
CA ASP A 113 10.81 4.56 19.70
C ASP A 113 9.69 3.52 19.92
N GLY A 114 9.46 2.64 18.92
CA GLY A 114 8.40 1.62 18.92
C GLY A 114 7.01 2.15 18.58
N ASN A 115 6.90 3.45 18.27
CA ASN A 115 5.65 4.07 17.84
C ASN A 115 5.51 4.02 16.30
N PRO A 116 4.30 4.15 15.75
CA PRO A 116 4.10 4.38 14.33
C PRO A 116 4.62 5.77 13.92
N ASN A 117 5.08 5.90 12.69
CA ASN A 117 5.43 7.21 12.15
C ASN A 117 4.14 8.01 11.84
N PRO A 118 3.94 9.21 12.41
CA PRO A 118 2.70 9.97 12.25
C PRO A 118 2.40 10.37 10.80
N ASP A 119 3.43 10.71 10.00
CA ASP A 119 3.25 11.11 8.59
C ASP A 119 2.73 9.93 7.74
N ILE A 120 3.26 8.72 8.00
CA ILE A 120 2.79 7.50 7.34
C ILE A 120 1.36 7.18 7.75
N MET A 121 1.01 7.35 9.04
CA MET A 121 -0.35 7.10 9.53
C MET A 121 -1.35 8.12 8.99
N ALA A 122 -0.99 9.41 8.95
CA ALA A 122 -1.81 10.44 8.34
C ALA A 122 -2.05 10.17 6.85
N ALA A 123 -1.01 9.76 6.10
CA ALA A 123 -1.17 9.36 4.70
C ALA A 123 -2.06 8.12 4.55
N ALA A 124 -1.98 7.16 5.48
CA ALA A 124 -2.85 5.98 5.49
C ALA A 124 -4.32 6.36 5.74
N ALA A 125 -4.58 7.29 6.66
CA ALA A 125 -5.91 7.86 6.91
C ALA A 125 -6.46 8.53 5.65
N VAL A 126 -5.71 9.45 5.06
CA VAL A 126 -6.09 10.18 3.84
C VAL A 126 -6.36 9.24 2.66
N ALA A 127 -5.56 8.19 2.50
CA ALA A 127 -5.70 7.21 1.42
C ALA A 127 -6.83 6.19 1.67
N GLY A 128 -7.37 6.14 2.90
CA GLY A 128 -8.44 5.23 3.27
C GLY A 128 -7.98 3.79 3.48
N VAL A 129 -6.78 3.59 4.04
CA VAL A 129 -6.30 2.29 4.51
C VAL A 129 -7.21 1.80 5.64
N ASP A 130 -7.52 0.51 5.65
CA ASP A 130 -8.48 -0.03 6.60
C ASP A 130 -7.81 -0.49 7.90
N LYS A 131 -6.54 -0.95 7.81
CA LYS A 131 -5.80 -1.46 8.98
C LYS A 131 -4.29 -1.39 8.76
N VAL A 132 -3.54 -1.03 9.79
CA VAL A 132 -2.07 -0.98 9.75
C VAL A 132 -1.49 -1.92 10.80
N PHE A 133 -0.48 -2.71 10.39
CA PHE A 133 0.30 -3.55 11.28
C PHE A 133 1.74 -3.06 11.36
N LEU A 134 2.25 -2.86 12.57
CA LEU A 134 3.63 -2.42 12.81
C LEU A 134 4.58 -3.61 12.77
N VAL A 135 4.87 -4.06 11.55
CA VAL A 135 5.81 -5.14 11.25
C VAL A 135 6.47 -4.86 9.90
N GLY A 136 7.77 -5.05 9.80
CA GLY A 136 8.56 -4.84 8.60
C GLY A 136 9.27 -6.10 8.12
N GLY A 137 10.08 -5.97 7.06
CA GLY A 137 10.94 -7.02 6.54
C GLY A 137 10.23 -8.18 5.84
N ALA A 138 10.99 -9.24 5.56
CA ALA A 138 10.50 -10.43 4.88
C ALA A 138 9.36 -11.14 5.64
N GLN A 139 9.39 -11.10 6.98
CA GLN A 139 8.35 -11.70 7.82
C GLN A 139 6.99 -11.01 7.66
N ALA A 140 6.97 -9.70 7.39
CA ALA A 140 5.72 -8.99 7.10
C ALA A 140 5.11 -9.47 5.78
N VAL A 141 5.95 -9.66 4.74
CA VAL A 141 5.53 -10.19 3.45
C VAL A 141 4.98 -11.61 3.61
N ALA A 142 5.67 -12.47 4.36
CA ALA A 142 5.21 -13.83 4.65
C ALA A 142 3.88 -13.84 5.44
N ALA A 143 3.73 -12.95 6.43
CA ALA A 143 2.50 -12.82 7.19
C ALA A 143 1.30 -12.40 6.31
N LEU A 144 1.50 -11.49 5.37
CA LEU A 144 0.48 -11.10 4.39
C LEU A 144 0.13 -12.25 3.42
N ALA A 145 1.15 -13.02 2.97
CA ALA A 145 0.96 -14.09 1.99
C ALA A 145 0.23 -15.30 2.57
N PHE A 146 0.55 -15.71 3.79
CA PHE A 146 -0.02 -16.92 4.41
C PHE A 146 -1.16 -16.62 5.38
N GLY A 147 -1.20 -15.41 5.92
CA GLY A 147 -2.02 -15.06 7.07
C GLY A 147 -1.41 -15.55 8.40
N THR A 148 -1.85 -14.92 9.47
CA THR A 148 -1.55 -15.30 10.86
C THR A 148 -2.83 -15.13 11.69
N GLU A 149 -2.78 -15.39 12.99
CA GLU A 149 -3.92 -15.12 13.88
C GLU A 149 -4.35 -13.64 13.87
N LYS A 150 -3.41 -12.72 13.64
CA LYS A 150 -3.66 -11.26 13.69
C LYS A 150 -3.67 -10.60 12.32
N ILE A 151 -2.78 -11.02 11.41
CA ILE A 151 -2.65 -10.45 10.07
C ILE A 151 -3.38 -11.36 9.10
N PRO A 152 -4.47 -10.92 8.49
CA PRO A 152 -5.21 -11.76 7.55
C PRO A 152 -4.43 -11.93 6.24
N LYS A 153 -4.63 -13.09 5.60
CA LYS A 153 -4.09 -13.35 4.27
C LYS A 153 -4.65 -12.36 3.25
N VAL A 154 -3.81 -11.93 2.32
CA VAL A 154 -4.17 -11.02 1.22
C VAL A 154 -4.11 -11.73 -0.14
N ASP A 155 -4.80 -11.15 -1.13
CA ASP A 155 -4.79 -11.66 -2.51
C ASP A 155 -3.56 -11.16 -3.29
N LYS A 156 -3.10 -9.95 -2.96
CA LYS A 156 -1.96 -9.31 -3.62
C LYS A 156 -1.15 -8.47 -2.63
N ILE A 157 0.18 -8.47 -2.79
CA ILE A 157 1.10 -7.62 -2.03
C ILE A 157 1.71 -6.59 -2.97
N VAL A 158 1.59 -5.31 -2.62
CA VAL A 158 2.13 -4.18 -3.39
C VAL A 158 3.03 -3.31 -2.52
N GLY A 159 3.82 -2.47 -3.16
CA GLY A 159 4.69 -1.52 -2.50
C GLY A 159 6.16 -1.87 -2.54
N PRO A 160 7.03 -0.85 -2.43
CA PRO A 160 8.48 -0.99 -2.45
C PRO A 160 9.01 -1.53 -1.13
N GLY A 161 10.19 -2.13 -1.16
CA GLY A 161 10.89 -2.58 0.02
C GLY A 161 12.37 -2.81 -0.26
N ASN A 162 13.14 -3.11 0.79
CA ASN A 162 14.54 -3.46 0.65
C ASN A 162 14.71 -4.84 -0.01
N ILE A 163 15.97 -5.25 -0.22
CA ILE A 163 16.29 -6.51 -0.88
C ILE A 163 15.63 -7.72 -0.21
N PHE A 164 15.46 -7.73 1.12
CA PHE A 164 14.80 -8.83 1.82
C PHE A 164 13.30 -8.89 1.51
N VAL A 165 12.64 -7.74 1.42
CA VAL A 165 11.24 -7.63 1.03
C VAL A 165 11.05 -8.03 -0.43
N ALA A 166 11.89 -7.52 -1.33
CA ALA A 166 11.86 -7.87 -2.75
C ALA A 166 12.09 -9.38 -2.97
N THR A 167 13.06 -9.97 -2.25
CA THR A 167 13.32 -11.41 -2.31
C THR A 167 12.14 -12.22 -1.75
N ALA A 168 11.53 -11.79 -0.64
CA ALA A 168 10.35 -12.46 -0.10
C ALA A 168 9.17 -12.43 -1.07
N LYS A 169 8.90 -11.28 -1.71
CA LYS A 169 7.87 -11.16 -2.76
C LYS A 169 8.16 -12.11 -3.93
N LYS A 170 9.42 -12.16 -4.39
CA LYS A 170 9.83 -13.07 -5.46
C LYS A 170 9.59 -14.55 -5.10
N LEU A 171 9.97 -14.96 -3.90
CA LEU A 171 9.84 -16.35 -3.45
C LEU A 171 8.38 -16.77 -3.21
N LEU A 172 7.50 -15.82 -2.90
CA LEU A 172 6.09 -16.06 -2.60
C LEU A 172 5.16 -15.79 -3.79
N TYR A 173 5.72 -15.36 -4.92
CA TYR A 173 4.95 -15.24 -6.15
C TYR A 173 4.36 -16.60 -6.56
N GLY A 174 3.05 -16.63 -6.80
CA GLY A 174 2.29 -17.87 -7.01
C GLY A 174 1.55 -18.37 -5.76
N VAL A 175 2.02 -18.05 -4.55
CA VAL A 175 1.26 -18.21 -3.29
C VAL A 175 0.37 -17.00 -3.05
N VAL A 176 0.90 -15.83 -3.36
CA VAL A 176 0.22 -14.54 -3.36
C VAL A 176 0.64 -13.79 -4.62
N ASP A 177 -0.25 -12.97 -5.19
CA ASP A 177 0.13 -12.10 -6.30
C ASP A 177 0.95 -10.90 -5.80
N ILE A 178 1.81 -10.35 -6.67
CA ILE A 178 2.64 -9.18 -6.36
C ILE A 178 2.52 -8.13 -7.47
N ASP A 179 2.90 -6.88 -7.16
CA ASP A 179 3.00 -5.80 -8.16
C ASP A 179 4.18 -6.03 -9.12
N MET A 180 5.38 -6.11 -8.55
CA MET A 180 6.63 -6.34 -9.29
C MET A 180 7.74 -6.84 -8.37
N ILE A 181 8.80 -7.35 -8.98
CA ILE A 181 10.10 -7.55 -8.32
C ILE A 181 10.89 -6.27 -8.61
N ALA A 182 11.01 -5.39 -7.60
CA ALA A 182 11.72 -4.13 -7.76
C ALA A 182 13.20 -4.39 -8.10
N GLY A 183 13.68 -3.72 -9.14
CA GLY A 183 15.07 -3.70 -9.58
C GLY A 183 15.58 -2.25 -9.67
N PRO A 184 16.81 -2.05 -10.18
CA PRO A 184 17.32 -0.71 -10.48
C PRO A 184 16.38 0.04 -11.42
N SER A 185 16.17 1.32 -11.14
CA SER A 185 15.37 2.21 -12.00
C SER A 185 16.26 3.27 -12.61
N GLU A 186 16.13 3.49 -13.90
CA GLU A 186 16.75 4.59 -14.61
C GLU A 186 15.71 5.67 -14.86
N ILE A 187 16.03 6.94 -14.56
CA ILE A 187 15.11 8.06 -14.70
C ILE A 187 15.77 9.15 -15.54
N LEU A 188 15.15 9.48 -16.66
CA LEU A 188 15.49 10.67 -17.43
C LEU A 188 14.58 11.82 -17.00
N ILE A 189 15.17 12.90 -16.48
CA ILE A 189 14.45 14.12 -16.16
C ILE A 189 14.81 15.17 -17.20
N VAL A 190 13.81 15.68 -17.91
CA VAL A 190 13.94 16.82 -18.83
C VAL A 190 13.20 18.00 -18.21
N ALA A 191 13.95 18.98 -17.76
CA ALA A 191 13.41 20.15 -17.07
C ALA A 191 14.21 21.40 -17.46
N ASP A 192 13.57 22.56 -17.38
CA ASP A 192 14.21 23.87 -17.51
C ASP A 192 14.00 24.70 -16.24
N LYS A 193 14.37 25.99 -16.29
CA LYS A 193 14.28 26.88 -15.12
C LYS A 193 12.84 27.23 -14.71
N SER A 194 11.85 26.83 -15.50
CA SER A 194 10.42 27.05 -15.25
C SER A 194 9.70 25.83 -14.67
N ALA A 195 10.41 24.70 -14.56
CA ALA A 195 9.86 23.44 -14.08
C ALA A 195 9.85 23.37 -12.54
#